data_579289223f31f07ba66d68ed12859b4f
#
_entry.id   579289223f31f07ba66d68ed12859b4f
#
_cell.length_a   1.000
_cell.length_b   1.000
_cell.length_c   1.000
_cell.angle_alpha   90.00
_cell.angle_beta   90.00
_cell.angle_gamma   90.00
#
_symmetry.space_group_name_H-M   'P 1'
#
loop_
_entity.id
_entity.type
_entity.pdbx_description
1 polymer ?
#
loop_
_entity_poly.entity_id
_entity_poly.type
_entity_poly.pdbx_seq_one_letter_code
_entity_poly.pdbx_strand_id
1 'polypeptide(L)'
;MITSPSNPTGTTITPDTLRAVCDAARAHDAWRIVDETYLDLADVEPDGSRVPSVLSIDPDAIVCSSFSKYFGMTGWRLGWIVVPPAAADAVDRKSVV
;
A
#
# COMPACT_ATOMS: atom_id res chain seq x y z
N MET A 1 4.95 -8.22 4.06
CA MET A 1 4.39 -7.49 2.91
C MET A 1 3.06 -8.08 2.51
N ILE A 2 2.09 -7.25 2.21
CA ILE A 2 0.77 -7.64 1.73
C ILE A 2 0.37 -6.80 0.52
N THR A 3 -0.54 -7.33 -0.30
CA THR A 3 -1.06 -6.66 -1.49
C THR A 3 -2.58 -6.55 -1.38
N SER A 4 -3.12 -5.33 -1.46
CA SER A 4 -4.57 -5.10 -1.40
C SER A 4 -4.95 -3.86 -2.21
N PRO A 5 -5.78 -3.98 -3.26
CA PRO A 5 -6.39 -5.22 -3.81
C PRO A 5 -5.34 -6.22 -4.34
N SER A 6 -5.66 -7.49 -4.26
CA SER A 6 -4.73 -8.57 -4.60
C SER A 6 -4.74 -8.90 -6.10
N ASN A 7 -3.60 -9.21 -6.63
CA ASN A 7 -3.44 -9.84 -7.95
C ASN A 7 -3.13 -11.35 -7.72
N PRO A 8 -3.91 -12.31 -8.23
CA PRO A 8 -4.93 -12.17 -9.29
C PRO A 8 -6.39 -12.09 -8.81
N THR A 9 -6.67 -12.20 -7.52
CA THR A 9 -8.03 -12.41 -7.02
C THR A 9 -8.92 -11.16 -7.04
N GLY A 10 -8.33 -9.96 -7.05
CA GLY A 10 -9.06 -8.70 -6.93
C GLY A 10 -9.67 -8.44 -5.56
N THR A 11 -9.41 -9.30 -4.58
CA THR A 11 -9.95 -9.13 -3.23
C THR A 11 -9.25 -8.01 -2.48
N THR A 12 -10.00 -7.28 -1.68
CA THR A 12 -9.49 -6.27 -0.77
C THR A 12 -9.53 -6.77 0.67
N ILE A 13 -8.56 -6.33 1.46
CA ILE A 13 -8.58 -6.59 2.91
C ILE A 13 -9.47 -5.52 3.54
N THR A 14 -10.42 -5.95 4.39
CA THR A 14 -11.28 -5.00 5.10
C THR A 14 -10.45 -4.11 6.03
N PRO A 15 -10.90 -2.87 6.31
CA PRO A 15 -10.18 -1.98 7.22
C PRO A 15 -9.93 -2.60 8.60
N ASP A 16 -10.89 -3.32 9.15
CA ASP A 16 -10.74 -3.97 10.47
C ASP A 16 -9.68 -5.06 10.44
N THR A 17 -9.68 -5.91 9.41
CA THR A 17 -8.66 -6.95 9.24
C THR A 17 -7.28 -6.33 9.01
N LEU A 18 -7.21 -5.31 8.18
CA LEU A 18 -5.94 -4.61 7.91
C LEU A 18 -5.37 -3.99 9.19
N ARG A 19 -6.21 -3.38 10.01
CA ARG A 19 -5.82 -2.84 11.31
C ARG A 19 -5.27 -3.93 12.24
N ALA A 20 -5.95 -5.06 12.31
CA ALA A 20 -5.50 -6.20 13.13
C ALA A 20 -4.14 -6.72 12.67
N VAL A 21 -3.91 -6.82 11.37
CA VAL A 21 -2.61 -7.24 10.80
C VAL A 21 -1.52 -6.23 11.14
N CYS A 22 -1.79 -4.94 10.95
CA CYS A 22 -0.82 -3.89 11.27
C CYS A 22 -0.48 -3.86 12.76
N ASP A 23 -1.46 -4.01 13.63
CA ASP A 23 -1.26 -4.05 15.09
C ASP A 23 -0.42 -5.27 15.50
N ALA A 24 -0.69 -6.44 14.93
CA ALA A 24 0.08 -7.64 15.18
C ALA A 24 1.54 -7.48 14.72
N ALA A 25 1.75 -6.93 13.53
CA ALA A 25 3.09 -6.67 13.03
C ALA A 25 3.85 -5.68 13.90
N ARG A 26 3.18 -4.61 14.35
CA ARG A 26 3.76 -3.62 15.24
C ARG A 26 4.16 -4.24 16.60
N ALA A 27 3.32 -5.12 17.14
CA ALA A 27 3.60 -5.81 18.39
C ALA A 27 4.85 -6.70 18.33
N HIS A 28 5.21 -7.15 17.12
CA HIS A 28 6.41 -7.96 16.85
C HIS A 28 7.55 -7.13 16.23
N ASP A 29 7.46 -5.82 16.29
CA ASP A 29 8.48 -4.90 15.75
C ASP A 29 8.77 -5.14 14.26
N ALA A 30 7.75 -5.52 13.50
CA ALA A 30 7.86 -5.84 12.09
C ALA A 30 7.41 -4.67 11.21
N TRP A 31 8.11 -4.45 10.09
CA TRP A 31 7.69 -3.50 9.07
C TRP A 31 6.37 -3.94 8.42
N ARG A 32 5.49 -2.97 8.15
CA ARG A 32 4.25 -3.18 7.40
C ARG A 32 4.44 -2.55 6.03
N ILE A 33 4.52 -3.39 5.02
CA ILE A 33 4.65 -2.95 3.62
C ILE A 33 3.39 -3.40 2.88
N VAL A 34 2.67 -2.44 2.32
CA VAL A 34 1.42 -2.69 1.61
C VAL A 34 1.57 -2.19 0.17
N ASP A 35 1.37 -3.11 -0.77
CA ASP A 35 1.28 -2.78 -2.18
C ASP A 35 -0.15 -2.37 -2.52
N GLU A 36 -0.34 -1.11 -2.87
CA GLU A 36 -1.62 -0.49 -3.21
C GLU A 36 -1.74 -0.16 -4.70
N THR A 37 -0.97 -0.84 -5.57
CA THR A 37 -0.96 -0.55 -7.01
C THR A 37 -2.36 -0.55 -7.63
N TYR A 38 -3.26 -1.40 -7.15
CA TYR A 38 -4.63 -1.54 -7.67
C TYR A 38 -5.69 -0.81 -6.84
N LEU A 39 -5.30 -0.02 -5.83
CA LEU A 39 -6.25 0.60 -4.90
C LEU A 39 -7.28 1.48 -5.61
N ASP A 40 -6.84 2.29 -6.55
CA ASP A 40 -7.72 3.20 -7.31
C ASP A 40 -8.66 2.47 -8.28
N LEU A 41 -8.39 1.20 -8.56
CA LEU A 41 -9.23 0.34 -9.40
C LEU A 41 -10.20 -0.51 -8.57
N ALA A 42 -10.14 -0.43 -7.25
CA ALA A 42 -11.07 -1.13 -6.37
C ALA A 42 -12.51 -0.62 -6.57
N ASP A 43 -13.47 -1.52 -6.39
CA ASP A 43 -14.88 -1.16 -6.47
C ASP A 43 -15.24 -0.11 -5.43
N VAL A 44 -16.19 0.74 -5.80
CA VAL A 44 -16.78 1.70 -4.87
C VAL A 44 -17.82 0.97 -4.03
N GLU A 45 -17.82 1.21 -2.73
CA GLU A 45 -18.79 0.64 -1.82
C GLU A 45 -20.21 1.14 -2.13
N PRO A 46 -21.27 0.42 -1.72
CA PRO A 46 -22.65 0.82 -2.00
C PRO A 46 -23.01 2.21 -1.49
N ASP A 47 -22.35 2.71 -0.46
CA ASP A 47 -22.53 4.06 0.09
C ASP A 47 -21.74 5.14 -0.66
N GLY A 48 -21.03 4.77 -1.72
CA GLY A 48 -20.18 5.67 -2.50
C GLY A 48 -18.76 5.87 -1.95
N SER A 49 -18.44 5.26 -0.82
CA SER A 49 -17.08 5.33 -0.27
C SER A 49 -16.11 4.48 -1.07
N ARG A 50 -14.83 4.82 -0.99
CA ARG A 50 -13.74 4.06 -1.61
C ARG A 50 -12.98 3.29 -0.55
N VAL A 51 -12.34 2.20 -0.97
CA VAL A 51 -11.42 1.45 -0.11
C VAL A 51 -10.29 2.40 0.33
N PRO A 52 -10.09 2.57 1.65
CA PRO A 52 -9.07 3.50 2.13
C PRO A 52 -7.66 2.94 1.99
N SER A 53 -6.68 3.84 1.85
CA SER A 53 -5.27 3.47 1.98
C SER A 53 -4.96 2.99 3.40
N VAL A 54 -3.99 2.07 3.52
CA VAL A 54 -3.46 1.66 4.82
C VAL A 54 -2.95 2.83 5.65
N LEU A 55 -2.52 3.91 5.03
CA LEU A 55 -2.02 5.11 5.73
C LEU A 55 -3.08 5.79 6.59
N SER A 56 -4.37 5.60 6.27
CA SER A 56 -5.46 6.09 7.12
C SER A 56 -5.66 5.26 8.39
N ILE A 57 -5.09 4.05 8.42
CA ILE A 57 -5.19 3.08 9.52
C ILE A 57 -3.90 3.03 10.31
N ASP A 58 -2.77 3.02 9.61
CA ASP A 58 -1.42 2.93 10.16
C ASP A 58 -0.50 3.93 9.45
N PRO A 59 -0.30 5.14 10.01
CA PRO A 59 0.54 6.16 9.38
C PRO A 59 2.01 5.78 9.23
N ASP A 60 2.48 4.78 9.97
CA ASP A 60 3.86 4.30 9.91
C ASP A 60 4.05 3.13 8.94
N ALA A 61 3.01 2.73 8.23
CA ALA A 61 3.13 1.73 7.19
C ALA A 61 3.92 2.26 5.99
N ILE A 62 4.54 1.34 5.28
CA ILE A 62 5.17 1.62 3.98
C ILE A 62 4.18 1.26 2.89
N VAL A 63 3.92 2.20 1.98
CA VAL A 63 3.05 1.96 0.83
C VAL A 63 3.89 1.97 -0.44
N CYS A 64 3.70 0.94 -1.26
CA CYS A 64 4.22 0.90 -2.62
C CYS A 64 3.06 1.07 -3.60
N SER A 65 3.27 1.83 -4.65
CA SER A 65 2.31 1.96 -5.73
C SER A 65 3.00 2.25 -7.06
N SER A 66 2.23 2.32 -8.13
CA SER A 66 2.78 2.42 -9.47
C SER A 66 1.88 3.26 -10.38
N PHE A 67 2.48 3.92 -11.34
CA PHE A 67 1.77 4.56 -12.45
C PHE A 67 1.31 3.55 -13.51
N SER A 68 1.75 2.29 -13.43
CA SER A 68 1.57 1.30 -14.50
C SER A 68 0.11 0.97 -14.79
N LYS A 69 -0.73 0.78 -13.76
CA LYS A 69 -2.06 0.20 -13.93
C LYS A 69 -3.16 1.25 -14.03
N TYR A 70 -3.41 1.97 -12.96
CA TYR A 70 -4.48 2.97 -12.95
C TYR A 70 -4.29 4.05 -14.02
N PHE A 71 -3.06 4.51 -14.22
CA PHE A 71 -2.73 5.56 -15.19
C PHE A 71 -2.42 5.02 -16.58
N GLY A 72 -2.44 3.71 -16.80
CA GLY A 72 -2.16 3.10 -18.10
C GLY A 72 -0.72 3.30 -18.59
N MET A 73 0.24 3.44 -17.68
CA MET A 73 1.64 3.79 -17.99
C MET A 73 2.58 2.60 -17.80
N THR A 74 2.20 1.44 -18.29
CA THR A 74 2.98 0.20 -18.09
C THR A 74 4.41 0.26 -18.65
N GLY A 75 4.61 0.98 -19.73
CA GLY A 75 5.92 1.11 -20.39
C GLY A 75 6.86 2.08 -19.70
N TRP A 76 6.38 2.95 -18.85
CA TRP A 76 7.20 4.01 -18.22
C TRP A 76 8.09 3.50 -17.10
N ARG A 77 7.75 2.38 -16.49
CA ARG A 77 8.45 1.78 -15.35
C ARG A 77 8.66 2.75 -14.19
N LEU A 78 7.61 3.46 -13.82
CA LEU A 78 7.58 4.43 -12.73
C LEU A 78 6.62 4.00 -11.63
N GLY A 79 7.00 4.27 -10.40
CA GLY A 79 6.18 4.08 -9.22
C GLY A 79 6.60 5.02 -8.11
N TRP A 80 5.97 4.87 -6.97
CA TRP A 80 6.34 5.63 -5.76
C TRP A 80 6.24 4.75 -4.53
N ILE A 81 6.90 5.21 -3.49
CA ILE A 81 6.85 4.60 -2.18
C ILE A 81 6.64 5.70 -1.14
N VAL A 82 5.74 5.46 -0.21
CA VAL A 82 5.55 6.30 0.96
C VAL A 82 6.17 5.60 2.15
N VAL A 83 7.07 6.28 2.85
CA VAL A 83 7.81 5.70 3.96
C VAL A 83 7.71 6.58 5.20
N PRO A 84 7.71 6.00 6.42
CA PRO A 84 7.85 6.78 7.63
C PRO A 84 9.27 7.38 7.73
N PRO A 85 9.46 8.48 8.48
CA PRO A 85 10.77 9.11 8.60
C PRO A 85 11.90 8.16 9.02
N ALA A 86 11.61 7.16 9.85
CA ALA A 86 12.58 6.18 10.30
C ALA A 86 13.19 5.33 9.17
N ALA A 87 12.48 5.17 8.05
CA ALA A 87 12.94 4.39 6.90
C ALA A 87 13.48 5.26 5.75
N ALA A 88 13.26 6.57 5.79
CA ALA A 88 13.52 7.47 4.67
C ALA A 88 14.99 7.42 4.19
N ASP A 89 15.94 7.49 5.08
CA ASP A 89 17.37 7.48 4.73
C ASP A 89 17.80 6.18 4.06
N ALA A 90 17.31 5.05 4.56
CA ALA A 90 17.65 3.73 4.02
C ALA A 90 17.10 3.55 2.60
N VAL A 91 15.90 4.05 2.35
CA VAL A 91 15.26 4.01 1.02
C VAL A 91 15.95 4.95 0.05
N ASP A 92 16.24 6.17 0.47
CA ASP A 92 16.88 7.18 -0.37
C ASP A 92 18.27 6.71 -0.86
N ARG A 93 19.07 6.13 0.03
CA ARG A 93 20.39 5.61 -0.34
C ARG A 93 20.33 4.49 -1.38
N LYS A 94 19.23 3.76 -1.45
CA LYS A 94 19.03 2.65 -2.39
C LYS A 94 18.48 3.11 -3.74
N SER A 95 17.86 4.28 -3.79
CA SER A 95 17.24 4.80 -5.01
C SER A 95 18.18 5.57 -5.90
N VAL A 96 19.39 5.86 -5.44
CA VAL A 96 20.42 6.55 -6.25
C VAL A 96 21.07 5.55 -7.21
N VAL A 97 20.84 5.76 -8.47
CA VAL A 97 21.42 4.94 -9.55
C VAL A 97 22.54 5.73 -10.22
#